data_07259abe578bcc956d84447dbc12f52c
#
_entry.id   07259abe578bcc956d84447dbc12f52c
#
_cell.length_a   1.000
_cell.length_b   1.000
_cell.length_c   1.000
_cell.angle_alpha   90.00
_cell.angle_beta   90.00
_cell.angle_gamma   90.00
#
_symmetry.space_group_name_H-M   'P 1'
#
loop_
_entity.id
_entity.type
_entity.pdbx_description
1 polymer ?
#
loop_
_entity_poly.entity_id
_entity_poly.type
_entity_poly.pdbx_seq_one_letter_code
_entity_poly.pdbx_strand_id
1 'polypeptide(L)'
;MVLNNSVASNLGLQRGQVFDAVNGTQLNVNNLNDLLGQDTYTLNFGIYNDNGTTEVDDDTITSTTNSQALTKETFTENPVHQVDIIDVDGDNVGYLVYNGFNRNFDNQLNDAFAQLLASNVQHLVLDLRYNPGGSVLTASYLGSMITGQFTGDVYSKLVYNSGLQELNSNFNFVSSFDGNTINSLNLNKVYVLTTNRSASASELVINSLSAYVDVVQIGDFTTGKTQASVTIYDSPDFSSNEINPNHTYAMQPLVANSINVNDVAVPGTGLAPDITLIESPRN
;
A
#
# COMPACT_ATOMS: atom_id res chain seq x y z
N MET A 1 1.99 2.73 11.80
CA MET A 1 1.03 3.73 11.24
C MET A 1 -0.21 3.73 12.11
N VAL A 2 -0.84 4.89 12.34
CA VAL A 2 -2.15 5.02 12.99
C VAL A 2 -3.18 5.28 11.90
N LEU A 3 -4.15 4.38 11.77
CA LEU A 3 -5.16 4.46 10.70
C LEU A 3 -6.23 5.51 11.04
N ASN A 4 -6.61 6.32 10.08
CA ASN A 4 -7.65 7.34 10.23
C ASN A 4 -8.98 6.70 10.66
N ASN A 5 -9.65 7.32 11.64
CA ASN A 5 -10.92 6.83 12.21
C ASN A 5 -10.84 5.47 12.94
N SER A 6 -9.64 4.93 13.17
CA SER A 6 -9.45 3.76 14.03
C SER A 6 -9.62 4.11 15.51
N VAL A 7 -9.79 3.10 16.36
CA VAL A 7 -9.81 3.29 17.83
C VAL A 7 -8.59 4.07 18.30
N ALA A 8 -7.40 3.74 17.80
CA ALA A 8 -6.16 4.43 18.16
C ALA A 8 -6.19 5.92 17.76
N SER A 9 -6.63 6.22 16.54
CA SER A 9 -6.77 7.60 16.05
C SER A 9 -7.79 8.40 16.88
N ASN A 10 -8.95 7.79 17.16
CA ASN A 10 -10.02 8.43 17.93
C ASN A 10 -9.63 8.72 19.39
N LEU A 11 -8.66 7.96 19.92
CA LEU A 11 -8.05 8.19 21.23
C LEU A 11 -6.84 9.14 21.18
N GLY A 12 -6.56 9.75 20.02
CA GLY A 12 -5.51 10.75 19.84
C GLY A 12 -4.10 10.17 19.72
N LEU A 13 -3.95 8.86 19.48
CA LEU A 13 -2.64 8.30 19.20
C LEU A 13 -2.12 8.79 17.84
N GLN A 14 -0.83 9.06 17.77
CA GLN A 14 -0.17 9.62 16.60
C GLN A 14 1.06 8.78 16.19
N ARG A 15 1.42 8.86 14.90
CA ARG A 15 2.70 8.32 14.43
C ARG A 15 3.85 8.98 15.18
N GLY A 16 4.89 8.19 15.49
CA GLY A 16 6.07 8.65 16.25
C GLY A 16 5.97 8.44 17.75
N GLN A 17 4.78 8.14 18.30
CA GLN A 17 4.68 7.71 19.69
C GLN A 17 5.28 6.31 19.86
N VAL A 18 6.17 6.18 20.83
CA VAL A 18 6.84 4.90 21.14
C VAL A 18 6.22 4.30 22.39
N PHE A 19 5.96 3.01 22.38
CA PHE A 19 5.58 2.22 23.54
C PHE A 19 6.56 1.05 23.71
N ASP A 20 6.89 0.74 24.95
CA ASP A 20 7.89 -0.27 25.31
C ASP A 20 7.30 -1.40 26.15
N ALA A 21 6.07 -1.24 26.65
CA ALA A 21 5.37 -2.27 27.40
C ALA A 21 3.87 -2.34 27.03
N VAL A 22 3.27 -3.50 27.29
CA VAL A 22 1.83 -3.76 27.15
C VAL A 22 1.30 -4.39 28.43
N ASN A 23 0.22 -3.84 28.99
CA ASN A 23 -0.35 -4.24 30.27
C ASN A 23 0.70 -4.26 31.40
N GLY A 24 1.64 -3.33 31.38
CA GLY A 24 2.76 -3.26 32.33
C GLY A 24 3.88 -4.27 32.11
N THR A 25 3.79 -5.12 31.07
CA THR A 25 4.82 -6.12 30.74
C THR A 25 5.71 -5.57 29.64
N GLN A 26 7.02 -5.50 29.90
CA GLN A 26 8.03 -5.06 28.93
C GLN A 26 8.00 -5.92 27.66
N LEU A 27 7.98 -5.27 26.50
CA LEU A 27 7.96 -5.94 25.20
C LEU A 27 9.32 -6.54 24.82
N ASN A 28 9.26 -7.68 24.18
CA ASN A 28 10.39 -8.33 23.53
C ASN A 28 9.90 -9.21 22.36
N VAL A 29 10.84 -9.76 21.59
CA VAL A 29 10.52 -10.55 20.38
C VAL A 29 9.69 -11.81 20.67
N ASN A 30 9.68 -12.33 21.89
CA ASN A 30 8.97 -13.56 22.25
C ASN A 30 7.53 -13.30 22.72
N ASN A 31 7.22 -12.10 23.24
CA ASN A 31 5.91 -11.80 23.83
C ASN A 31 5.09 -10.77 23.03
N LEU A 32 5.69 -10.12 22.03
CA LEU A 32 5.07 -9.06 21.25
C LEU A 32 3.71 -9.49 20.66
N ASN A 33 3.69 -10.64 19.98
CA ASN A 33 2.49 -11.13 19.31
C ASN A 33 1.39 -11.51 20.29
N ASP A 34 1.72 -12.15 21.40
CA ASP A 34 0.76 -12.57 22.41
C ASP A 34 0.13 -11.38 23.13
N LEU A 35 0.94 -10.38 23.50
CA LEU A 35 0.47 -9.19 24.21
C LEU A 35 -0.36 -8.28 23.31
N LEU A 36 0.07 -8.02 22.08
CA LEU A 36 -0.68 -7.25 21.08
C LEU A 36 -1.79 -8.07 20.41
N GLY A 37 -1.79 -9.40 20.57
CA GLY A 37 -2.83 -10.30 20.06
C GLY A 37 -4.16 -10.18 20.80
N GLN A 38 -4.17 -9.71 22.06
CA GLN A 38 -5.36 -9.58 22.90
C GLN A 38 -6.39 -8.61 22.31
N ASP A 39 -7.67 -8.81 22.61
CA ASP A 39 -8.75 -7.93 22.15
C ASP A 39 -8.71 -6.56 22.84
N THR A 40 -8.32 -6.55 24.11
CA THR A 40 -8.15 -5.32 24.91
C THR A 40 -6.79 -5.34 25.59
N TYR A 41 -6.07 -4.24 25.49
CA TYR A 41 -4.75 -4.09 26.10
C TYR A 41 -4.43 -2.61 26.35
N THR A 42 -3.45 -2.36 27.22
CA THR A 42 -2.96 -1.02 27.53
C THR A 42 -1.54 -0.85 26.99
N LEU A 43 -1.32 0.11 26.08
CA LEU A 43 0.02 0.53 25.68
C LEU A 43 0.63 1.37 26.80
N ASN A 44 1.85 1.06 27.18
CA ASN A 44 2.66 1.87 28.10
C ASN A 44 3.75 2.58 27.30
N PHE A 45 3.77 3.93 27.35
CA PHE A 45 4.64 4.73 26.49
C PHE A 45 6.03 4.92 27.06
N GLY A 46 6.99 5.02 26.16
CA GLY A 46 8.36 5.39 26.44
C GLY A 46 8.80 6.62 25.65
N ILE A 47 9.89 7.23 26.08
CA ILE A 47 10.59 8.28 25.35
C ILE A 47 11.77 7.66 24.65
N TYR A 48 11.79 7.79 23.32
CA TYR A 48 12.90 7.36 22.47
C TYR A 48 14.00 8.42 22.49
N ASN A 49 15.24 7.98 22.63
CA ASN A 49 16.42 8.82 22.58
C ASN A 49 17.46 8.18 21.65
N ASP A 50 17.81 8.88 20.60
CA ASP A 50 18.82 8.49 19.61
C ASP A 50 20.25 8.85 20.01
N ASN A 51 20.43 9.37 21.23
CA ASN A 51 21.71 9.83 21.78
C ASN A 51 22.47 10.85 20.89
N GLY A 52 21.81 11.38 19.85
CA GLY A 52 22.40 12.31 18.87
C GLY A 52 23.46 11.66 17.98
N THR A 53 23.45 10.32 17.85
CA THR A 53 24.39 9.55 17.03
C THR A 53 23.68 9.03 15.76
N THR A 54 24.43 8.43 14.83
CA THR A 54 23.91 7.70 13.66
C THR A 54 23.75 6.20 13.93
N GLU A 55 24.29 5.72 15.05
CA GLU A 55 24.26 4.31 15.44
C GLU A 55 22.89 3.98 16.07
N VAL A 56 22.23 2.95 15.57
CA VAL A 56 20.93 2.50 16.09
C VAL A 56 21.10 1.64 17.36
N ASP A 57 22.24 1.00 17.51
CA ASP A 57 22.53 0.07 18.61
C ASP A 57 22.70 0.77 19.97
N ASP A 58 22.93 2.09 19.98
CA ASP A 58 23.04 2.88 21.20
C ASP A 58 21.74 3.62 21.57
N ASP A 59 20.68 3.47 20.74
CA ASP A 59 19.38 4.04 21.00
C ASP A 59 18.75 3.48 22.27
N THR A 60 18.05 4.32 22.99
CA THR A 60 17.40 3.93 24.24
C THR A 60 15.93 4.31 24.27
N ILE A 61 15.13 3.54 25.03
CA ILE A 61 13.74 3.90 25.35
C ILE A 61 13.61 3.96 26.86
N THR A 62 13.21 5.12 27.37
CA THR A 62 12.91 5.30 28.80
C THR A 62 11.42 5.21 29.03
N SER A 63 10.99 4.21 29.82
CA SER A 63 9.58 4.03 30.18
C SER A 63 9.03 5.25 30.91
N THR A 64 7.76 5.58 30.64
CA THR A 64 7.04 6.67 31.33
C THR A 64 5.85 6.11 32.14
N THR A 65 5.15 6.97 32.85
CA THR A 65 3.88 6.63 33.51
C THR A 65 2.67 6.76 32.59
N ASN A 66 2.87 7.28 31.37
CA ASN A 66 1.80 7.48 30.40
C ASN A 66 1.35 6.14 29.80
N SER A 67 0.06 5.97 29.66
CA SER A 67 -0.51 4.78 29.04
C SER A 67 -1.83 5.06 28.37
N GLN A 68 -2.22 4.22 27.42
CA GLN A 68 -3.51 4.27 26.74
C GLN A 68 -4.09 2.87 26.59
N ALA A 69 -5.29 2.68 27.12
CA ALA A 69 -6.05 1.45 26.91
C ALA A 69 -6.69 1.47 25.51
N LEU A 70 -6.65 0.31 24.85
CA LEU A 70 -7.20 0.08 23.51
C LEU A 70 -8.06 -1.19 23.53
N THR A 71 -9.17 -1.15 22.83
CA THR A 71 -9.98 -2.33 22.50
C THR A 71 -10.06 -2.45 20.98
N LYS A 72 -9.74 -3.64 20.47
CA LYS A 72 -9.83 -3.90 19.02
C LYS A 72 -11.28 -3.92 18.57
N GLU A 73 -11.51 -3.44 17.37
CA GLU A 73 -12.79 -3.54 16.69
C GLU A 73 -12.59 -3.96 15.23
N THR A 74 -13.63 -4.47 14.59
CA THR A 74 -13.61 -4.72 13.15
C THR A 74 -13.57 -3.37 12.45
N PHE A 75 -12.54 -3.16 11.64
CA PHE A 75 -12.29 -1.91 10.96
C PHE A 75 -11.99 -2.15 9.47
N THR A 76 -12.67 -1.40 8.60
CA THR A 76 -12.36 -1.39 7.18
C THR A 76 -11.59 -0.12 6.86
N GLU A 77 -10.31 -0.27 6.57
CA GLU A 77 -9.43 0.85 6.25
C GLU A 77 -9.80 1.48 4.90
N ASN A 78 -9.96 2.81 4.88
CA ASN A 78 -9.86 3.56 3.63
C ASN A 78 -8.37 3.65 3.26
N PRO A 79 -7.94 3.04 2.14
CA PRO A 79 -6.53 3.00 1.79
C PRO A 79 -5.95 4.36 1.35
N VAL A 80 -6.78 5.34 1.03
CA VAL A 80 -6.35 6.74 0.85
C VAL A 80 -6.11 7.32 2.25
N HIS A 81 -4.87 7.17 2.73
CA HIS A 81 -4.53 7.52 4.10
C HIS A 81 -4.29 9.02 4.27
N GLN A 82 -3.62 9.65 3.31
CA GLN A 82 -3.24 11.06 3.35
C GLN A 82 -3.13 11.63 1.95
N VAL A 83 -3.62 12.85 1.75
CA VAL A 83 -3.46 13.65 0.53
C VAL A 83 -3.02 15.03 0.94
N ASP A 84 -1.83 15.45 0.53
CA ASP A 84 -1.29 16.77 0.80
C ASP A 84 -0.80 17.45 -0.48
N ILE A 85 -0.74 18.77 -0.42
CA ILE A 85 -0.11 19.61 -1.43
C ILE A 85 1.05 20.33 -0.74
N ILE A 86 2.25 20.10 -1.23
CA ILE A 86 3.49 20.65 -0.67
C ILE A 86 4.07 21.62 -1.70
N ASP A 87 4.29 22.87 -1.30
CA ASP A 87 5.03 23.83 -2.13
C ASP A 87 6.54 23.52 -2.03
N VAL A 88 7.16 23.30 -3.18
CA VAL A 88 8.61 23.11 -3.31
C VAL A 88 9.11 24.07 -4.39
N ASP A 89 9.78 25.12 -3.96
CA ASP A 89 10.37 26.15 -4.86
C ASP A 89 9.34 26.79 -5.82
N GLY A 90 8.06 26.82 -5.44
CA GLY A 90 6.95 27.37 -6.23
C GLY A 90 6.19 26.34 -7.07
N ASP A 91 6.61 25.09 -7.07
CA ASP A 91 5.87 23.98 -7.69
C ASP A 91 4.98 23.27 -6.64
N ASN A 92 3.72 23.01 -7.00
CA ASN A 92 2.83 22.20 -6.19
C ASN A 92 3.15 20.70 -6.37
N VAL A 93 3.65 20.07 -5.32
CA VAL A 93 3.90 18.63 -5.26
C VAL A 93 2.74 17.95 -4.54
N GLY A 94 2.02 17.08 -5.24
CA GLY A 94 1.03 16.20 -4.62
C GLY A 94 1.72 15.10 -3.84
N TYR A 95 1.30 14.85 -2.61
CA TYR A 95 1.74 13.72 -1.79
C TYR A 95 0.54 12.86 -1.44
N LEU A 96 0.57 11.61 -1.89
CA LEU A 96 -0.49 10.63 -1.66
C LEU A 96 0.06 9.41 -0.94
N VAL A 97 -0.40 9.17 0.29
CA VAL A 97 -0.16 7.92 1.03
C VAL A 97 -1.30 6.95 0.73
N TYR A 98 -0.98 5.83 0.06
CA TYR A 98 -1.94 4.84 -0.38
C TYR A 98 -1.58 3.45 0.14
N ASN A 99 -2.41 2.87 1.03
CA ASN A 99 -2.06 1.71 1.85
C ASN A 99 -2.54 0.36 1.30
N GLY A 100 -3.36 0.35 0.24
CA GLY A 100 -3.86 -0.92 -0.30
C GLY A 100 -4.75 -0.72 -1.52
N PHE A 101 -4.75 -1.68 -2.44
CA PHE A 101 -5.56 -1.66 -3.66
C PHE A 101 -6.89 -2.39 -3.41
N ASN A 102 -7.81 -1.69 -2.73
CA ASN A 102 -9.15 -2.20 -2.38
C ASN A 102 -10.21 -1.53 -3.25
N ARG A 103 -10.86 -2.33 -4.11
CA ARG A 103 -11.88 -1.86 -5.07
C ARG A 103 -13.04 -1.09 -4.46
N ASN A 104 -13.40 -1.38 -3.21
CA ASN A 104 -14.47 -0.68 -2.51
C ASN A 104 -14.17 0.81 -2.30
N PHE A 105 -12.92 1.23 -2.52
CA PHE A 105 -12.44 2.60 -2.33
C PHE A 105 -11.90 3.24 -3.62
N ASP A 106 -12.24 2.67 -4.80
CA ASP A 106 -11.81 3.25 -6.09
C ASP A 106 -12.35 4.68 -6.27
N ASN A 107 -13.55 4.98 -5.77
CA ASN A 107 -14.11 6.33 -5.79
C ASN A 107 -13.32 7.30 -4.90
N GLN A 108 -12.96 6.90 -3.69
CA GLN A 108 -12.15 7.73 -2.77
C GLN A 108 -10.75 7.99 -3.34
N LEU A 109 -10.17 7.01 -4.05
CA LEU A 109 -8.91 7.22 -4.76
C LEU A 109 -9.10 8.27 -5.88
N ASN A 110 -10.17 8.19 -6.67
CA ASN A 110 -10.49 9.16 -7.70
C ASN A 110 -10.76 10.57 -7.14
N ASP A 111 -11.41 10.66 -5.97
CA ASP A 111 -11.63 11.92 -5.25
C ASP A 111 -10.32 12.56 -4.77
N ALA A 112 -9.35 11.73 -4.33
CA ALA A 112 -8.01 12.20 -4.00
C ALA A 112 -7.32 12.83 -5.22
N PHE A 113 -7.43 12.20 -6.38
CA PHE A 113 -6.91 12.75 -7.63
C PHE A 113 -7.67 14.01 -8.09
N ALA A 114 -8.97 14.13 -7.80
CA ALA A 114 -9.70 15.38 -8.03
C ALA A 114 -9.12 16.55 -7.19
N GLN A 115 -8.75 16.31 -5.93
CA GLN A 115 -8.11 17.32 -5.07
C GLN A 115 -6.74 17.74 -5.60
N LEU A 116 -5.90 16.75 -6.00
CA LEU A 116 -4.60 17.01 -6.60
C LEU A 116 -4.72 17.81 -7.91
N LEU A 117 -5.67 17.43 -8.76
CA LEU A 117 -5.94 18.13 -10.04
C LEU A 117 -6.41 19.58 -9.80
N ALA A 118 -7.33 19.79 -8.87
CA ALA A 118 -7.84 21.13 -8.51
C ALA A 118 -6.72 22.04 -7.96
N SER A 119 -5.68 21.44 -7.37
CA SER A 119 -4.51 22.17 -6.85
C SER A 119 -3.41 22.38 -7.90
N ASN A 120 -3.65 21.96 -9.15
CA ASN A 120 -2.68 22.08 -10.26
C ASN A 120 -1.30 21.54 -9.87
N VAL A 121 -1.23 20.31 -9.33
CA VAL A 121 0.06 19.69 -9.01
C VAL A 121 0.89 19.43 -10.26
N GLN A 122 2.16 19.77 -10.21
CA GLN A 122 3.13 19.53 -11.27
C GLN A 122 3.89 18.21 -11.08
N HIS A 123 3.95 17.72 -9.84
CA HIS A 123 4.65 16.50 -9.47
C HIS A 123 3.81 15.67 -8.51
N LEU A 124 4.00 14.35 -8.55
CA LEU A 124 3.34 13.43 -7.62
C LEU A 124 4.40 12.59 -6.89
N VAL A 125 4.31 12.56 -5.57
CA VAL A 125 4.95 11.58 -4.70
C VAL A 125 3.88 10.60 -4.24
N LEU A 126 3.95 9.36 -4.73
CA LEU A 126 3.07 8.26 -4.38
C LEU A 126 3.77 7.40 -3.31
N ASP A 127 3.25 7.41 -2.09
CA ASP A 127 3.80 6.66 -0.98
C ASP A 127 3.13 5.28 -0.86
N LEU A 128 3.86 4.25 -1.25
CA LEU A 128 3.46 2.85 -1.19
C LEU A 128 4.26 2.04 -0.15
N ARG A 129 4.98 2.70 0.77
CA ARG A 129 5.87 2.05 1.74
C ARG A 129 5.22 0.94 2.56
N TYR A 130 3.92 1.02 2.80
CA TYR A 130 3.17 0.04 3.61
C TYR A 130 2.08 -0.67 2.82
N ASN A 131 2.09 -0.56 1.49
CA ASN A 131 1.05 -1.11 0.63
C ASN A 131 1.39 -2.53 0.15
N PRO A 132 0.71 -3.58 0.66
CA PRO A 132 0.99 -4.98 0.28
C PRO A 132 0.39 -5.37 -1.07
N GLY A 133 -0.23 -4.43 -1.78
CA GLY A 133 -0.91 -4.68 -3.05
C GLY A 133 -2.42 -4.80 -2.94
N GLY A 134 -3.00 -5.65 -3.77
CA GLY A 134 -4.44 -5.89 -3.87
C GLY A 134 -4.91 -6.02 -5.32
N SER A 135 -5.95 -5.28 -5.70
CA SER A 135 -6.60 -5.36 -6.99
C SER A 135 -5.72 -4.86 -8.15
N VAL A 136 -5.48 -5.70 -9.14
CA VAL A 136 -4.83 -5.33 -10.42
C VAL A 136 -5.66 -4.28 -11.18
N LEU A 137 -6.98 -4.38 -11.11
CA LEU A 137 -7.87 -3.42 -11.76
C LEU A 137 -7.76 -2.02 -11.14
N THR A 138 -7.74 -1.93 -9.81
CA THR A 138 -7.49 -0.66 -9.10
C THR A 138 -6.11 -0.08 -9.44
N ALA A 139 -5.09 -0.95 -9.62
CA ALA A 139 -3.77 -0.50 -10.06
C ALA A 139 -3.80 0.13 -11.46
N SER A 140 -4.60 -0.41 -12.40
CA SER A 140 -4.77 0.21 -13.72
C SER A 140 -5.53 1.54 -13.66
N TYR A 141 -6.48 1.68 -12.74
CA TYR A 141 -7.15 2.96 -12.49
C TYR A 141 -6.19 4.01 -11.94
N LEU A 142 -5.35 3.63 -10.97
CA LEU A 142 -4.31 4.52 -10.44
C LEU A 142 -3.32 4.95 -11.54
N GLY A 143 -2.89 4.01 -12.39
CA GLY A 143 -2.06 4.32 -13.55
C GLY A 143 -2.72 5.34 -14.49
N SER A 144 -4.02 5.18 -14.75
CA SER A 144 -4.82 6.10 -15.56
C SER A 144 -4.99 7.48 -14.91
N MET A 145 -5.13 7.53 -13.57
CA MET A 145 -5.20 8.78 -12.80
C MET A 145 -3.88 9.55 -12.83
N ILE A 146 -2.75 8.85 -12.82
CA ILE A 146 -1.43 9.49 -12.91
C ILE A 146 -1.18 10.06 -14.29
N THR A 147 -1.45 9.28 -15.34
CA THR A 147 -0.97 9.58 -16.71
C THR A 147 -2.03 10.26 -17.60
N GLY A 148 -3.25 9.74 -17.69
CA GLY A 148 -4.35 10.27 -18.50
C GLY A 148 -4.21 10.11 -20.03
N GLN A 149 -3.00 10.09 -20.56
CA GLN A 149 -2.73 10.15 -22.01
C GLN A 149 -2.72 8.82 -22.75
N PHE A 150 -2.82 7.67 -22.04
CA PHE A 150 -2.68 6.33 -22.63
C PHE A 150 -3.99 5.54 -22.65
N THR A 151 -5.14 6.20 -22.57
CA THR A 151 -6.46 5.55 -22.56
C THR A 151 -6.62 4.58 -23.75
N GLY A 152 -6.91 3.30 -23.42
CA GLY A 152 -7.06 2.22 -24.38
C GLY A 152 -5.81 1.35 -24.55
N ASP A 153 -4.63 1.85 -24.21
CA ASP A 153 -3.40 1.06 -24.26
C ASP A 153 -3.32 0.05 -23.11
N VAL A 154 -2.56 -1.02 -23.31
CA VAL A 154 -2.40 -2.10 -22.33
C VAL A 154 -1.56 -1.61 -21.15
N TYR A 155 -2.15 -1.50 -19.97
CA TYR A 155 -1.44 -1.17 -18.73
C TYR A 155 -0.63 -2.36 -18.20
N SER A 156 -1.27 -3.54 -18.12
CA SER A 156 -0.65 -4.78 -17.65
C SER A 156 -1.34 -6.01 -18.23
N LYS A 157 -0.67 -7.14 -18.15
CA LYS A 157 -1.20 -8.45 -18.59
C LYS A 157 -1.17 -9.42 -17.43
N LEU A 158 -2.20 -10.28 -17.31
CA LEU A 158 -2.17 -11.50 -16.52
C LEU A 158 -1.92 -12.68 -17.46
N VAL A 159 -0.83 -13.40 -17.21
CA VAL A 159 -0.42 -14.55 -18.03
C VAL A 159 -0.49 -15.80 -17.18
N TYR A 160 -1.45 -16.65 -17.51
CA TYR A 160 -1.69 -17.92 -16.83
C TYR A 160 -0.72 -19.00 -17.35
N ASN A 161 -0.63 -20.12 -16.63
CA ASN A 161 0.15 -21.28 -17.07
C ASN A 161 -0.39 -21.90 -18.36
N SER A 162 0.37 -22.85 -18.94
CA SER A 162 0.04 -23.45 -20.25
C SER A 162 -1.31 -24.18 -20.32
N GLY A 163 -1.88 -24.56 -19.18
CA GLY A 163 -3.19 -25.22 -19.10
C GLY A 163 -4.38 -24.27 -18.96
N LEU A 164 -4.14 -22.96 -18.79
CA LEU A 164 -5.17 -21.94 -18.52
C LEU A 164 -4.96 -20.68 -19.36
N GLN A 165 -4.31 -20.78 -20.52
CA GLN A 165 -3.97 -19.61 -21.36
C GLN A 165 -5.20 -18.88 -21.91
N GLU A 166 -6.35 -19.53 -21.99
CA GLU A 166 -7.62 -18.92 -22.35
C GLU A 166 -8.10 -17.88 -21.34
N LEU A 167 -7.54 -17.88 -20.10
CA LEU A 167 -7.81 -16.90 -19.06
C LEU A 167 -6.86 -15.70 -19.11
N ASN A 168 -5.87 -15.70 -20.02
CA ASN A 168 -4.97 -14.56 -20.21
C ASN A 168 -5.80 -13.30 -20.47
N SER A 169 -5.47 -12.22 -19.76
CA SER A 169 -6.24 -10.99 -19.83
C SER A 169 -5.34 -9.75 -19.76
N ASN A 170 -5.80 -8.70 -20.42
CA ASN A 170 -5.17 -7.39 -20.37
C ASN A 170 -5.99 -6.46 -19.47
N PHE A 171 -5.28 -5.63 -18.72
CA PHE A 171 -5.82 -4.46 -18.04
C PHE A 171 -5.35 -3.24 -18.80
N ASN A 172 -6.27 -2.37 -19.21
CA ASN A 172 -5.94 -1.21 -20.01
C ASN A 172 -5.99 0.06 -19.14
N PHE A 173 -5.31 1.10 -19.60
CA PHE A 173 -5.60 2.44 -19.16
C PHE A 173 -7.01 2.82 -19.59
N VAL A 174 -7.75 3.47 -18.70
CA VAL A 174 -9.16 3.82 -18.93
C VAL A 174 -9.43 5.28 -18.59
N SER A 175 -10.47 5.87 -19.18
CA SER A 175 -10.91 7.24 -18.87
C SER A 175 -12.07 7.29 -17.89
N SER A 176 -12.65 6.12 -17.55
CA SER A 176 -13.78 6.00 -16.62
C SER A 176 -13.88 4.60 -16.03
N PHE A 177 -14.50 4.48 -14.87
CA PHE A 177 -14.91 3.23 -14.23
C PHE A 177 -16.24 3.40 -13.53
N ASP A 178 -17.09 2.37 -13.55
CA ASP A 178 -18.40 2.33 -12.88
C ASP A 178 -19.27 3.60 -13.12
N GLY A 179 -19.16 4.20 -14.32
CA GLY A 179 -19.88 5.42 -14.72
C GLY A 179 -19.22 6.73 -14.27
N ASN A 180 -18.12 6.68 -13.53
CA ASN A 180 -17.38 7.86 -13.07
C ASN A 180 -16.19 8.16 -14.01
N THR A 181 -16.02 9.43 -14.37
CA THR A 181 -14.83 9.89 -15.09
C THR A 181 -13.61 9.85 -14.19
N ILE A 182 -12.47 9.39 -14.71
CA ILE A 182 -11.19 9.41 -14.00
C ILE A 182 -10.63 10.84 -14.00
N ASN A 183 -10.23 11.30 -12.82
CA ASN A 183 -9.47 12.54 -12.64
C ASN A 183 -7.99 12.25 -12.90
N SER A 184 -7.45 12.75 -14.01
CA SER A 184 -6.07 12.47 -14.43
C SER A 184 -5.18 13.69 -14.30
N LEU A 185 -3.95 13.48 -13.75
CA LEU A 185 -2.96 14.54 -13.59
C LEU A 185 -2.15 14.80 -14.87
N ASN A 186 -2.20 13.90 -15.86
CA ASN A 186 -1.45 13.96 -17.11
C ASN A 186 0.08 14.08 -16.92
N LEU A 187 0.62 13.39 -15.91
CA LEU A 187 2.03 13.42 -15.58
C LEU A 187 2.85 12.48 -16.49
N ASN A 188 4.07 12.91 -16.81
CA ASN A 188 5.07 12.11 -17.51
C ASN A 188 6.15 11.57 -16.57
N LYS A 189 6.03 11.88 -15.27
CA LYS A 189 6.94 11.44 -14.22
C LYS A 189 6.20 11.27 -12.90
N VAL A 190 6.58 10.24 -12.14
CA VAL A 190 6.08 9.98 -10.80
C VAL A 190 7.21 9.53 -9.88
N TYR A 191 7.19 10.00 -8.63
CA TYR A 191 8.09 9.56 -7.58
C TYR A 191 7.34 8.56 -6.69
N VAL A 192 7.93 7.38 -6.44
CA VAL A 192 7.28 6.32 -5.66
C VAL A 192 8.14 5.96 -4.46
N LEU A 193 7.58 6.13 -3.26
CA LEU A 193 8.25 5.71 -2.03
C LEU A 193 7.95 4.24 -1.75
N THR A 194 8.99 3.44 -1.50
CA THR A 194 8.88 2.00 -1.29
C THR A 194 9.66 1.50 -0.08
N THR A 195 9.19 0.38 0.46
CA THR A 195 9.93 -0.46 1.41
C THR A 195 9.78 -1.94 1.00
N ASN A 196 10.42 -2.83 1.74
CA ASN A 196 10.26 -4.27 1.57
C ASN A 196 8.83 -4.80 1.86
N ARG A 197 7.91 -3.91 2.24
CA ARG A 197 6.46 -4.20 2.39
C ARG A 197 5.64 -3.80 1.17
N SER A 198 6.24 -3.02 0.25
CA SER A 198 5.62 -2.69 -1.03
C SER A 198 5.58 -3.94 -1.91
N ALA A 199 4.38 -4.46 -2.20
CA ALA A 199 4.24 -5.76 -2.85
C ALA A 199 3.13 -5.81 -3.91
N SER A 200 3.23 -6.75 -4.84
CA SER A 200 2.14 -7.14 -5.74
C SER A 200 1.62 -5.97 -6.58
N ALA A 201 0.37 -5.50 -6.39
CA ALA A 201 -0.19 -4.38 -7.16
C ALA A 201 0.62 -3.08 -7.01
N SER A 202 1.32 -2.85 -5.88
CA SER A 202 2.27 -1.75 -5.72
C SER A 202 3.44 -1.86 -6.68
N GLU A 203 4.02 -3.04 -6.80
CA GLU A 203 5.11 -3.34 -7.73
C GLU A 203 4.62 -3.30 -9.18
N LEU A 204 3.38 -3.74 -9.41
CA LEU A 204 2.75 -3.67 -10.73
C LEU A 204 2.60 -2.22 -11.21
N VAL A 205 2.23 -1.28 -10.31
CA VAL A 205 2.16 0.15 -10.64
C VAL A 205 3.52 0.66 -11.12
N ILE A 206 4.59 0.39 -10.39
CA ILE A 206 5.95 0.80 -10.77
C ILE A 206 6.34 0.18 -12.10
N ASN A 207 6.22 -1.16 -12.23
CA ASN A 207 6.62 -1.90 -13.42
C ASN A 207 5.79 -1.53 -14.66
N SER A 208 4.49 -1.30 -14.53
CA SER A 208 3.63 -0.97 -15.66
C SER A 208 3.84 0.47 -16.11
N LEU A 209 3.93 1.42 -15.17
CA LEU A 209 4.16 2.83 -15.50
C LEU A 209 5.54 3.06 -16.11
N SER A 210 6.58 2.32 -15.70
CA SER A 210 7.94 2.48 -16.25
C SER A 210 8.05 2.17 -17.75
N ALA A 211 7.05 1.50 -18.34
CA ALA A 211 6.95 1.30 -19.78
C ALA A 211 6.41 2.54 -20.54
N TYR A 212 5.90 3.55 -19.84
CA TYR A 212 5.18 4.68 -20.42
C TYR A 212 5.71 6.05 -19.96
N VAL A 213 6.12 6.15 -18.69
CA VAL A 213 6.55 7.41 -18.06
C VAL A 213 7.81 7.19 -17.23
N ASP A 214 8.45 8.27 -16.82
CA ASP A 214 9.60 8.24 -15.91
C ASP A 214 9.12 7.93 -14.48
N VAL A 215 9.53 6.79 -13.94
CA VAL A 215 9.23 6.38 -12.57
C VAL A 215 10.52 6.41 -11.76
N VAL A 216 10.55 7.23 -10.71
CA VAL A 216 11.69 7.33 -9.78
C VAL A 216 11.31 6.63 -8.48
N GLN A 217 11.88 5.46 -8.23
CA GLN A 217 11.67 4.71 -7.01
C GLN A 217 12.66 5.17 -5.92
N ILE A 218 12.13 5.53 -4.75
CA ILE A 218 12.92 6.01 -3.61
C ILE A 218 12.61 5.15 -2.39
N GLY A 219 13.63 4.68 -1.69
CA GLY A 219 13.46 3.90 -0.46
C GLY A 219 14.28 2.63 -0.44
N ASP A 220 13.60 1.49 -0.25
CA ASP A 220 14.18 0.15 -0.20
C ASP A 220 13.65 -0.72 -1.34
N PHE A 221 14.27 -1.89 -1.53
CA PHE A 221 13.75 -2.94 -2.42
C PHE A 221 12.31 -3.29 -2.05
N THR A 222 11.50 -3.55 -3.06
CA THR A 222 10.15 -4.10 -2.88
C THR A 222 10.19 -5.60 -2.56
N THR A 223 9.01 -6.21 -2.33
CA THR A 223 8.93 -7.62 -1.91
C THR A 223 9.32 -8.63 -3.00
N GLY A 224 9.05 -8.35 -4.28
CA GLY A 224 9.25 -9.30 -5.39
C GLY A 224 8.08 -10.27 -5.60
N LYS A 225 6.85 -9.86 -5.30
CA LYS A 225 5.65 -10.67 -5.53
C LYS A 225 5.07 -10.40 -6.92
N THR A 226 5.40 -11.24 -7.89
CA THR A 226 4.96 -11.09 -9.28
C THR A 226 3.67 -11.83 -9.62
N GLN A 227 3.26 -12.78 -8.76
CA GLN A 227 2.14 -13.65 -9.04
C GLN A 227 0.82 -13.07 -8.55
N ALA A 228 -0.20 -13.19 -9.41
CA ALA A 228 -1.57 -12.96 -9.04
C ALA A 228 -2.19 -14.22 -8.42
N SER A 229 -3.05 -14.04 -7.44
CA SER A 229 -3.84 -15.09 -6.82
C SER A 229 -5.33 -14.86 -7.04
N VAL A 230 -6.10 -15.93 -6.96
CA VAL A 230 -7.57 -15.88 -6.87
C VAL A 230 -8.00 -16.51 -5.56
N THR A 231 -9.09 -16.01 -4.97
CA THR A 231 -9.68 -16.65 -3.80
C THR A 231 -10.67 -17.71 -4.27
N ILE A 232 -10.49 -18.93 -3.81
CA ILE A 232 -11.34 -20.10 -4.11
C ILE A 232 -12.00 -20.53 -2.81
N TYR A 233 -13.33 -20.61 -2.83
CA TYR A 233 -14.15 -21.06 -1.71
C TYR A 233 -14.62 -22.50 -1.92
N ASP A 234 -14.95 -23.21 -0.84
CA ASP A 234 -15.68 -24.47 -0.90
C ASP A 234 -17.15 -24.21 -1.23
N SER A 235 -17.43 -24.09 -2.50
CA SER A 235 -18.74 -23.81 -3.09
C SER A 235 -18.84 -24.50 -4.45
N PRO A 236 -20.04 -24.70 -5.03
CA PRO A 236 -20.24 -25.41 -6.29
C PRO A 236 -19.44 -24.83 -7.48
N ASP A 237 -19.22 -23.53 -7.49
CA ASP A 237 -18.52 -22.79 -8.56
C ASP A 237 -17.23 -22.11 -8.08
N PHE A 238 -16.73 -22.48 -6.89
CA PHE A 238 -15.57 -21.88 -6.23
C PHE A 238 -15.67 -20.38 -5.93
N SER A 239 -16.86 -19.77 -6.12
CA SER A 239 -17.12 -18.37 -5.81
C SER A 239 -17.46 -18.16 -4.33
N SER A 240 -17.70 -16.89 -3.95
CA SER A 240 -18.21 -16.54 -2.62
C SER A 240 -19.70 -16.81 -2.43
N ASN A 241 -20.38 -17.41 -3.41
CA ASN A 241 -21.79 -17.80 -3.32
C ASN A 241 -21.91 -19.23 -2.78
N GLU A 242 -22.95 -19.50 -2.00
CA GLU A 242 -23.24 -20.85 -1.48
C GLU A 242 -22.03 -21.54 -0.83
N ILE A 243 -21.22 -20.78 -0.05
CA ILE A 243 -20.06 -21.29 0.68
C ILE A 243 -20.53 -22.37 1.68
N ASN A 244 -19.78 -23.48 1.76
CA ASN A 244 -20.00 -24.52 2.76
C ASN A 244 -19.95 -23.91 4.19
N PRO A 245 -21.07 -23.97 4.95
CA PRO A 245 -21.16 -23.33 6.25
C PRO A 245 -20.39 -24.06 7.38
N ASN A 246 -19.84 -25.25 7.10
CA ASN A 246 -19.19 -26.07 8.12
C ASN A 246 -17.76 -25.62 8.48
N HIS A 247 -17.19 -24.67 7.72
CA HIS A 247 -15.86 -24.09 7.98
C HIS A 247 -15.72 -22.70 7.34
N THR A 248 -14.63 -22.02 7.71
CA THR A 248 -14.30 -20.66 7.19
C THR A 248 -13.05 -20.64 6.32
N TYR A 249 -12.57 -21.81 5.86
CA TYR A 249 -11.36 -21.90 5.04
C TYR A 249 -11.65 -21.47 3.60
N ALA A 250 -10.72 -20.71 3.03
CA ALA A 250 -10.63 -20.42 1.60
C ALA A 250 -9.17 -20.65 1.14
N MET A 251 -8.98 -20.89 -0.15
CA MET A 251 -7.64 -21.02 -0.75
C MET A 251 -7.31 -19.82 -1.60
N GLN A 252 -6.04 -19.44 -1.64
CA GLN A 252 -5.52 -18.38 -2.53
C GLN A 252 -4.34 -18.93 -3.35
N PRO A 253 -4.60 -19.82 -4.33
CA PRO A 253 -3.55 -20.31 -5.20
C PRO A 253 -2.97 -19.18 -6.05
N LEU A 254 -1.67 -19.23 -6.31
CA LEU A 254 -1.01 -18.39 -7.30
C LEU A 254 -1.31 -18.99 -8.69
N VAL A 255 -1.93 -18.20 -9.57
CA VAL A 255 -2.50 -18.72 -10.82
C VAL A 255 -1.93 -18.07 -12.07
N ALA A 256 -1.41 -16.84 -11.98
CA ALA A 256 -0.90 -16.08 -13.12
C ALA A 256 0.30 -15.21 -12.72
N ASN A 257 1.10 -14.83 -13.70
CA ASN A 257 2.10 -13.79 -13.56
C ASN A 257 1.53 -12.45 -14.04
N SER A 258 1.80 -11.39 -13.29
CA SER A 258 1.53 -10.02 -13.73
C SER A 258 2.76 -9.47 -14.42
N ILE A 259 2.59 -8.99 -15.65
CA ILE A 259 3.67 -8.42 -16.47
C ILE A 259 3.22 -7.08 -17.07
N ASN A 260 4.17 -6.22 -17.44
CA ASN A 260 3.85 -4.98 -18.13
C ASN A 260 3.61 -5.19 -19.64
N VAL A 261 3.36 -4.12 -20.39
CA VAL A 261 3.10 -4.16 -21.84
C VAL A 261 4.27 -4.76 -22.63
N ASN A 262 5.50 -4.61 -22.14
CA ASN A 262 6.73 -5.10 -22.77
C ASN A 262 7.09 -6.54 -22.31
N ASP A 263 6.15 -7.27 -21.73
CA ASP A 263 6.32 -8.63 -21.20
C ASP A 263 7.35 -8.75 -20.06
N VAL A 264 7.62 -7.64 -19.35
CA VAL A 264 8.55 -7.63 -18.23
C VAL A 264 7.80 -7.88 -16.91
N ALA A 265 8.23 -8.90 -16.19
CA ALA A 265 7.75 -9.20 -14.84
C ALA A 265 8.60 -8.48 -13.78
N VAL A 266 8.01 -8.25 -12.60
CA VAL A 266 8.77 -7.83 -11.43
C VAL A 266 9.76 -8.95 -11.05
N PRO A 267 11.03 -8.66 -10.76
CA PRO A 267 11.97 -9.68 -10.28
C PRO A 267 11.54 -10.29 -8.95
N GLY A 268 11.77 -11.57 -8.73
CA GLY A 268 11.46 -12.23 -7.45
C GLY A 268 12.26 -11.70 -6.25
N THR A 269 13.30 -10.91 -6.50
CA THR A 269 14.09 -10.17 -5.50
C THR A 269 13.52 -8.78 -5.20
N GLY A 270 12.43 -8.39 -5.84
CA GLY A 270 11.86 -7.05 -5.77
C GLY A 270 12.48 -6.07 -6.76
N LEU A 271 11.83 -4.91 -6.89
CA LEU A 271 12.34 -3.76 -7.65
C LEU A 271 13.37 -3.03 -6.79
N ALA A 272 14.51 -2.73 -7.40
CA ALA A 272 15.56 -1.94 -6.74
C ALA A 272 15.21 -0.44 -6.80
N PRO A 273 15.41 0.32 -5.71
CA PRO A 273 15.20 1.75 -5.75
C PRO A 273 16.29 2.46 -6.58
N ASP A 274 15.91 3.53 -7.29
CA ASP A 274 16.83 4.44 -7.95
C ASP A 274 17.62 5.27 -6.93
N ILE A 275 16.93 5.63 -5.82
CA ILE A 275 17.52 6.36 -4.69
C ILE A 275 17.28 5.56 -3.42
N THR A 276 18.32 5.02 -2.83
CA THR A 276 18.24 4.31 -1.56
C THR A 276 18.02 5.29 -0.40
N LEU A 277 16.92 5.13 0.32
CA LEU A 277 16.58 5.87 1.53
C LEU A 277 15.82 4.94 2.48
N ILE A 278 16.57 4.23 3.31
CA ILE A 278 15.98 3.25 4.24
C ILE A 278 15.21 3.97 5.33
N GLU A 279 13.94 3.60 5.50
CA GLU A 279 13.12 4.13 6.60
C GLU A 279 13.69 3.67 7.95
N SER A 280 13.82 4.61 8.86
CA SER A 280 14.30 4.37 10.21
C SER A 280 13.37 5.04 11.24
N PRO A 281 13.46 4.72 12.53
CA PRO A 281 12.73 5.45 13.57
C PRO A 281 13.03 6.96 13.61
N ARG A 282 14.10 7.38 12.92
CA ARG A 282 14.63 8.76 12.92
C ARG A 282 14.16 9.62 11.73
N ASN A 283 13.50 9.02 10.73
CA ASN A 283 13.04 9.71 9.52
C ASN A 283 11.63 9.28 9.07
#